data_c3efb36c2e7f0165e464076c10575c4a
#
_entry.id   c3efb36c2e7f0165e464076c10575c4a
#
_cell.length_a   1.000
_cell.length_b   1.000
_cell.length_c   1.000
_cell.angle_alpha   90.00
_cell.angle_beta   90.00
_cell.angle_gamma   90.00
#
_symmetry.space_group_name_H-M   'P 1'
#
loop_
_entity.id
_entity.type
_entity.pdbx_description
1 polymer ?
#
loop_
_entity_poly.entity_id
_entity_poly.type
_entity_poly.pdbx_seq_one_letter_code
_entity_poly.pdbx_strand_id
1 'polypeptide(L)'
;LVAKETLNEIEDMNFDVIIGNPPYGKNANLAINFVDKITPMAKIAVWVLPKTMRKESTFRRLNKNIHLVNDVDNSNDTFDIGVMTCTQTWEVRDSERVDEFVSHTTEDFSFSTQNNCDIAVGRVGAGCCGKVYDDPTTQSPNSNYFLKVSSKRVTKKIRTLTEAFRETAFNTAGNPSLTKQELINIYVEA
;
A
#
# COMPACT_ATOMS: atom_id res chain seq x y z
N LEU A 1 9.38 24.40 -5.12
CA LEU A 1 9.85 23.99 -6.47
C LEU A 1 11.38 23.93 -6.57
N VAL A 2 12.01 23.45 -5.49
CA VAL A 2 13.48 23.28 -5.37
C VAL A 2 13.91 21.90 -5.90
N ALA A 3 12.98 21.12 -6.46
CA ALA A 3 13.13 19.68 -6.43
C ALA A 3 13.94 19.04 -7.57
N LYS A 4 14.14 19.67 -8.72
CA LYS A 4 14.76 18.99 -9.85
C LYS A 4 16.22 19.42 -10.10
N GLU A 5 16.52 20.67 -9.89
CA GLU A 5 17.87 21.23 -10.01
C GLU A 5 18.74 20.82 -8.83
N THR A 6 18.21 20.86 -7.62
CA THR A 6 18.92 20.45 -6.38
C THR A 6 19.29 18.97 -6.35
N LEU A 7 18.50 18.08 -6.96
CA LEU A 7 18.79 16.64 -7.00
C LEU A 7 20.04 16.31 -7.85
N ASN A 8 20.36 17.12 -8.86
CA ASN A 8 21.52 16.89 -9.70
C ASN A 8 22.81 17.47 -9.07
N GLU A 9 22.69 18.37 -8.11
CA GLU A 9 23.82 19.01 -7.43
C GLU A 9 24.36 18.21 -6.23
N ILE A 10 23.60 17.21 -5.75
CA ILE A 10 23.91 16.45 -4.54
C ILE A 10 24.45 15.03 -4.85
N GLU A 11 24.59 14.64 -6.11
CA GLU A 11 24.90 13.26 -6.52
C GLU A 11 26.23 12.69 -5.96
N ASP A 12 27.16 13.55 -5.52
CA ASP A 12 28.46 13.13 -4.97
C ASP A 12 28.58 13.30 -3.44
N MET A 13 27.50 13.60 -2.74
CA MET A 13 27.51 13.78 -1.29
C MET A 13 27.25 12.46 -0.55
N ASN A 14 28.04 12.22 0.51
CA ASN A 14 27.83 11.11 1.44
C ASN A 14 27.50 11.64 2.83
N PHE A 15 26.40 11.15 3.39
CA PHE A 15 25.90 11.53 4.70
C PHE A 15 25.88 10.31 5.64
N ASP A 16 26.04 10.52 6.94
CA ASP A 16 25.80 9.45 7.92
C ASP A 16 24.28 9.19 8.06
N VAL A 17 23.49 10.26 8.12
CA VAL A 17 22.03 10.20 8.28
C VAL A 17 21.36 11.26 7.43
N ILE A 18 20.26 10.89 6.79
CA ILE A 18 19.33 11.80 6.11
C ILE A 18 17.99 11.74 6.84
N ILE A 19 17.38 12.89 7.10
CA ILE A 19 16.03 13.00 7.64
C ILE A 19 15.23 13.94 6.74
N GLY A 20 14.03 13.53 6.34
CA GLY A 20 13.24 14.36 5.46
C GLY A 20 11.74 14.01 5.39
N ASN A 21 11.01 14.98 4.83
CA ASN A 21 9.61 14.83 4.45
C ASN A 21 9.50 15.28 2.98
N PRO A 22 9.66 14.37 2.02
CA PRO A 22 9.63 14.72 0.60
C PRO A 22 8.23 15.09 0.14
N PRO A 23 8.07 15.85 -0.95
CA PRO A 23 6.77 16.05 -1.57
C PRO A 23 6.22 14.71 -2.07
N TYR A 24 4.94 14.40 -1.76
CA TYR A 24 4.39 13.07 -2.08
C TYR A 24 4.01 12.91 -3.55
N GLY A 25 3.39 13.94 -4.14
CA GLY A 25 2.87 13.89 -5.50
C GLY A 25 1.70 12.91 -5.68
N LYS A 26 1.23 12.78 -6.90
CA LYS A 26 0.15 11.83 -7.24
C LYS A 26 0.66 10.39 -7.10
N ASN A 27 -0.09 9.55 -6.38
CA ASN A 27 0.27 8.14 -6.13
C ASN A 27 1.68 7.96 -5.51
N ALA A 28 2.10 8.89 -4.66
CA ALA A 28 3.42 8.91 -4.03
C ALA A 28 4.62 8.96 -5.01
N ASN A 29 4.43 9.30 -6.27
CA ASN A 29 5.49 9.25 -7.29
C ASN A 29 6.68 10.15 -6.96
N LEU A 30 6.45 11.34 -6.40
CA LEU A 30 7.56 12.22 -6.00
C LEU A 30 8.29 11.65 -4.78
N ALA A 31 7.55 11.16 -3.78
CA ALA A 31 8.17 10.54 -2.61
C ALA A 31 9.04 9.33 -2.98
N ILE A 32 8.56 8.46 -3.89
CA ILE A 32 9.34 7.32 -4.40
C ILE A 32 10.65 7.83 -5.03
N ASN A 33 10.57 8.82 -5.91
CA ASN A 33 11.76 9.34 -6.59
C ASN A 33 12.77 9.95 -5.61
N PHE A 34 12.29 10.62 -4.55
CA PHE A 34 13.16 11.16 -3.50
C PHE A 34 13.82 10.05 -2.70
N VAL A 35 13.03 9.10 -2.20
CA VAL A 35 13.55 7.97 -1.42
C VAL A 35 14.57 7.18 -2.23
N ASP A 36 14.24 6.87 -3.48
CA ASP A 36 15.09 6.07 -4.37
C ASP A 36 16.42 6.73 -4.70
N LYS A 37 16.43 8.05 -4.93
CA LYS A 37 17.62 8.80 -5.32
C LYS A 37 18.47 9.26 -4.14
N ILE A 38 17.82 9.67 -3.04
CA ILE A 38 18.50 10.35 -1.93
C ILE A 38 18.94 9.36 -0.85
N THR A 39 18.17 8.29 -0.60
CA THR A 39 18.56 7.30 0.42
C THR A 39 19.95 6.70 0.17
N PRO A 40 20.37 6.36 -1.06
CA PRO A 40 21.71 5.82 -1.32
C PRO A 40 22.87 6.74 -0.95
N MET A 41 22.61 8.03 -0.70
CA MET A 41 23.63 9.01 -0.29
C MET A 41 23.94 8.98 1.21
N ALA A 42 23.28 8.11 1.99
CA ALA A 42 23.50 7.98 3.42
C ALA A 42 23.54 6.53 3.85
N LYS A 43 24.11 6.26 5.03
CA LYS A 43 24.03 4.94 5.67
C LYS A 43 22.62 4.65 6.17
N ILE A 44 21.98 5.68 6.72
CA ILE A 44 20.63 5.62 7.27
C ILE A 44 19.82 6.80 6.74
N ALA A 45 18.57 6.54 6.38
CA ALA A 45 17.62 7.59 6.03
C ALA A 45 16.31 7.41 6.81
N VAL A 46 15.80 8.51 7.35
CA VAL A 46 14.51 8.57 8.06
C VAL A 46 13.57 9.48 7.28
N TRP A 47 12.46 8.92 6.84
CA TRP A 47 11.51 9.60 6.00
C TRP A 47 10.12 9.65 6.60
N VAL A 48 9.48 10.80 6.58
CA VAL A 48 8.03 10.92 6.75
C VAL A 48 7.37 10.74 5.40
N LEU A 49 6.60 9.68 5.23
CA LEU A 49 6.09 9.23 3.94
C LEU A 49 4.57 9.00 3.98
N PRO A 50 3.89 9.07 2.84
CA PRO A 50 2.49 8.67 2.77
C PRO A 50 2.39 7.14 2.95
N LYS A 51 1.36 6.66 3.68
CA LYS A 51 1.17 5.21 3.91
C LYS A 51 1.10 4.38 2.62
N THR A 52 0.84 5.01 1.48
CA THR A 52 0.91 4.36 0.16
C THR A 52 2.29 3.73 -0.12
N MET A 53 3.35 4.18 0.55
CA MET A 53 4.69 3.57 0.43
C MET A 53 4.75 2.12 0.89
N ARG A 54 3.81 1.68 1.74
CA ARG A 54 3.65 0.28 2.19
C ARG A 54 3.05 -0.65 1.15
N LYS A 55 2.40 -0.10 0.11
CA LYS A 55 1.81 -0.91 -0.96
C LYS A 55 2.91 -1.60 -1.77
N GLU A 56 2.73 -2.88 -2.04
CA GLU A 56 3.66 -3.68 -2.86
C GLU A 56 4.04 -2.97 -4.17
N SER A 57 3.04 -2.44 -4.88
CA SER A 57 3.23 -1.73 -6.15
C SER A 57 4.11 -0.48 -6.05
N THR A 58 4.22 0.10 -4.86
CA THR A 58 5.08 1.25 -4.56
C THR A 58 6.46 0.77 -4.11
N PHE A 59 6.49 -0.16 -3.16
CA PHE A 59 7.70 -0.70 -2.55
C PHE A 59 8.65 -1.34 -3.58
N ARG A 60 8.11 -2.11 -4.53
CA ARG A 60 8.87 -2.76 -5.62
C ARG A 60 9.58 -1.79 -6.57
N ARG A 61 9.23 -0.51 -6.53
CA ARG A 61 9.85 0.54 -7.38
C ARG A 61 11.11 1.13 -6.78
N LEU A 62 11.36 0.87 -5.51
CA LEU A 62 12.54 1.38 -4.80
C LEU A 62 13.76 0.52 -5.09
N ASN A 63 14.93 1.16 -5.09
CA ASN A 63 16.23 0.50 -5.21
C ASN A 63 16.33 -0.65 -4.20
N LYS A 64 16.78 -1.81 -4.65
CA LYS A 64 16.85 -3.02 -3.84
C LYS A 64 17.94 -3.00 -2.77
N ASN A 65 18.91 -2.11 -2.89
CA ASN A 65 19.95 -1.94 -1.88
C ASN A 65 19.51 -1.10 -0.67
N ILE A 66 18.32 -0.48 -0.73
CA ILE A 66 17.72 0.20 0.44
C ILE A 66 16.79 -0.76 1.18
N HIS A 67 17.02 -0.95 2.46
CA HIS A 67 16.31 -1.90 3.31
C HIS A 67 15.46 -1.16 4.35
N LEU A 68 14.16 -1.44 4.39
CA LEU A 68 13.27 -0.91 5.42
C LEU A 68 13.58 -1.63 6.74
N VAL A 69 13.99 -0.87 7.76
CA VAL A 69 14.33 -1.42 9.09
C VAL A 69 13.34 -1.05 10.18
N ASN A 70 12.59 0.03 9.98
CA ASN A 70 11.52 0.43 10.91
C ASN A 70 10.41 1.17 10.16
N ASP A 71 9.17 0.96 10.60
CA ASP A 71 7.98 1.61 10.04
C ASP A 71 6.96 1.87 11.16
N VAL A 72 6.65 3.13 11.41
CA VAL A 72 5.76 3.56 12.49
C VAL A 72 4.67 4.47 11.94
N ASP A 73 3.43 4.23 12.34
CA ASP A 73 2.30 5.11 12.02
C ASP A 73 2.48 6.48 12.66
N ASN A 74 2.27 7.53 11.88
CA ASN A 74 2.10 8.86 12.43
C ASN A 74 0.63 9.06 12.85
N SER A 75 0.40 9.93 13.84
CA SER A 75 -0.96 10.28 14.22
C SER A 75 -1.69 10.95 13.04
N ASN A 76 -3.00 10.78 12.98
CA ASN A 76 -3.81 11.36 11.91
C ASN A 76 -3.81 12.90 11.93
N ASP A 77 -3.42 13.50 13.05
CA ASP A 77 -3.35 14.95 13.26
C ASP A 77 -1.95 15.53 12.95
N THR A 78 -1.02 14.71 12.45
CA THR A 78 0.34 15.14 12.12
C THR A 78 0.36 16.23 11.02
N PHE A 79 -0.62 16.21 10.12
CA PHE A 79 -0.77 17.19 9.05
C PHE A 79 -2.22 17.67 8.92
N ASP A 80 -2.40 18.97 8.76
CA ASP A 80 -3.73 19.63 8.64
C ASP A 80 -4.57 19.18 7.42
N ILE A 81 -3.94 18.50 6.46
CA ILE A 81 -4.56 18.09 5.18
C ILE A 81 -5.13 16.67 5.19
N GLY A 82 -5.20 16.01 6.36
CA GLY A 82 -5.78 14.66 6.49
C GLY A 82 -5.08 13.55 5.68
N VAL A 83 -3.78 13.73 5.37
CA VAL A 83 -2.99 12.71 4.68
C VAL A 83 -2.47 11.71 5.70
N MET A 84 -2.79 10.43 5.50
CA MET A 84 -2.27 9.35 6.34
C MET A 84 -0.80 9.09 6.04
N THR A 85 0.05 9.23 7.05
CA THR A 85 1.50 9.12 6.93
C THR A 85 2.09 8.09 7.88
N CYS A 86 3.31 7.67 7.58
CA CYS A 86 4.17 6.84 8.43
C CYS A 86 5.58 7.42 8.45
N THR A 87 6.34 7.10 9.47
CA THR A 87 7.77 7.37 9.53
C THR A 87 8.52 6.07 9.28
N GLN A 88 9.31 6.05 8.22
CA GLN A 88 10.09 4.89 7.81
C GLN A 88 11.59 5.15 7.96
N THR A 89 12.31 4.18 8.53
CA THR A 89 13.79 4.18 8.61
C THR A 89 14.33 3.16 7.63
N TRP A 90 15.28 3.59 6.82
CA TRP A 90 15.90 2.79 5.78
C TRP A 90 17.41 2.74 5.96
N GLU A 91 18.00 1.58 5.71
CA GLU A 91 19.45 1.37 5.63
C GLU A 91 19.88 1.06 4.22
N VAL A 92 21.06 1.56 3.83
CA VAL A 92 21.73 1.15 2.59
C VAL A 92 22.65 -0.02 2.88
N ARG A 93 22.53 -1.09 2.09
CA ARG A 93 23.34 -2.30 2.21
C ARG A 93 23.90 -2.70 0.86
N ASP A 94 25.05 -3.38 0.87
CA ASP A 94 25.67 -3.92 -0.35
C ASP A 94 24.86 -5.07 -0.96
N SER A 95 24.04 -5.75 -0.15
CA SER A 95 23.15 -6.81 -0.59
C SER A 95 21.79 -6.28 -1.02
N GLU A 96 21.24 -6.84 -2.09
CA GLU A 96 19.84 -6.57 -2.44
C GLU A 96 18.87 -7.17 -1.41
N ARG A 97 17.78 -6.43 -1.09
CA ARG A 97 16.69 -7.00 -0.31
C ARG A 97 15.93 -8.03 -1.14
N VAL A 98 15.45 -9.05 -0.48
CA VAL A 98 14.47 -9.98 -1.04
C VAL A 98 13.08 -9.37 -0.80
N ASP A 99 12.36 -9.09 -1.87
CA ASP A 99 10.98 -8.64 -1.76
C ASP A 99 10.09 -9.85 -1.43
N GLU A 100 9.59 -9.93 -0.19
CA GLU A 100 8.76 -11.04 0.31
C GLU A 100 7.30 -10.99 -0.19
N PHE A 101 7.01 -10.17 -1.17
CA PHE A 101 5.67 -10.09 -1.75
C PHE A 101 5.36 -11.31 -2.61
N VAL A 102 4.54 -12.19 -2.09
CA VAL A 102 4.05 -13.37 -2.81
C VAL A 102 2.74 -13.01 -3.50
N SER A 103 2.65 -13.29 -4.80
CA SER A 103 1.40 -13.17 -5.55
C SER A 103 0.69 -14.52 -5.53
N HIS A 104 -0.24 -14.69 -4.60
CA HIS A 104 -1.06 -15.88 -4.52
C HIS A 104 -2.13 -15.93 -5.61
N THR A 105 -2.61 -17.13 -5.89
CA THR A 105 -3.81 -17.40 -6.70
C THR A 105 -4.76 -18.27 -5.90
N THR A 106 -6.04 -18.29 -6.27
CA THR A 106 -7.05 -19.14 -5.65
C THR A 106 -8.07 -19.59 -6.68
N GLU A 107 -8.57 -20.82 -6.52
CA GLU A 107 -9.72 -21.35 -7.26
C GLU A 107 -11.02 -21.25 -6.47
N ASP A 108 -10.95 -20.80 -5.21
CA ASP A 108 -12.09 -20.70 -4.31
C ASP A 108 -13.10 -19.63 -4.73
N PHE A 109 -12.62 -18.58 -5.42
CA PHE A 109 -13.47 -17.55 -6.00
C PHE A 109 -12.84 -16.92 -7.24
N SER A 110 -13.69 -16.29 -8.05
CA SER A 110 -13.26 -15.46 -9.18
C SER A 110 -13.91 -14.08 -9.15
N PHE A 111 -13.23 -13.08 -9.69
CA PHE A 111 -13.81 -11.76 -9.90
C PHE A 111 -14.78 -11.81 -11.08
N SER A 112 -15.97 -11.25 -10.87
CA SER A 112 -17.08 -11.31 -11.80
C SER A 112 -17.76 -9.96 -11.98
N THR A 113 -18.91 -9.95 -12.63
CA THR A 113 -19.78 -8.77 -12.75
C THR A 113 -20.87 -8.79 -11.69
N GLN A 114 -21.51 -7.66 -11.44
CA GLN A 114 -22.59 -7.51 -10.48
C GLN A 114 -23.73 -8.50 -10.73
N ASN A 115 -24.05 -8.77 -12.00
CA ASN A 115 -25.16 -9.66 -12.38
C ASN A 115 -24.81 -11.16 -12.33
N ASN A 116 -23.53 -11.50 -12.10
CA ASN A 116 -23.06 -12.89 -12.10
C ASN A 116 -22.11 -13.15 -10.92
N CYS A 117 -22.51 -12.80 -9.73
CA CYS A 117 -21.73 -12.97 -8.51
C CYS A 117 -22.62 -13.46 -7.37
N ASP A 118 -21.97 -13.88 -6.30
CA ASP A 118 -22.64 -14.36 -5.09
C ASP A 118 -22.54 -13.33 -3.95
N ILE A 119 -21.46 -12.56 -3.91
CA ILE A 119 -21.20 -11.53 -2.89
C ILE A 119 -20.48 -10.33 -3.51
N ALA A 120 -20.51 -9.19 -2.79
CA ALA A 120 -19.62 -8.06 -3.09
C ALA A 120 -18.69 -7.76 -1.91
N VAL A 121 -17.49 -7.24 -2.22
CA VAL A 121 -16.50 -6.81 -1.24
C VAL A 121 -16.11 -5.36 -1.53
N GLY A 122 -16.24 -4.49 -0.55
CA GLY A 122 -15.86 -3.08 -0.67
C GLY A 122 -14.36 -2.92 -0.94
N ARG A 123 -14.03 -2.19 -2.02
CA ARG A 123 -12.63 -1.98 -2.46
C ARG A 123 -12.12 -0.57 -2.25
N VAL A 124 -13.00 0.42 -2.15
CA VAL A 124 -12.63 1.84 -2.04
C VAL A 124 -13.57 2.56 -1.08
N GLY A 125 -13.01 3.43 -0.24
CA GLY A 125 -13.75 4.30 0.67
C GLY A 125 -13.71 3.85 2.12
N ALA A 126 -13.48 4.80 3.03
CA ALA A 126 -13.30 4.54 4.47
C ALA A 126 -14.51 3.83 5.12
N GLY A 127 -15.73 4.08 4.61
CA GLY A 127 -16.97 3.50 5.14
C GLY A 127 -17.31 2.11 4.63
N CYS A 128 -16.76 1.66 3.49
CA CYS A 128 -17.13 0.42 2.83
C CYS A 128 -15.96 -0.54 2.57
N CYS A 129 -14.71 -0.04 2.51
CA CYS A 129 -13.56 -0.87 2.19
C CYS A 129 -13.43 -2.05 3.17
N GLY A 130 -13.28 -3.25 2.63
CA GLY A 130 -13.21 -4.51 3.38
C GLY A 130 -14.57 -5.10 3.77
N LYS A 131 -15.66 -4.35 3.70
CA LYS A 131 -17.01 -4.89 4.02
C LYS A 131 -17.45 -5.93 2.99
N VAL A 132 -18.11 -6.98 3.46
CA VAL A 132 -18.70 -8.04 2.64
C VAL A 132 -20.21 -7.88 2.62
N TYR A 133 -20.78 -7.86 1.43
CA TYR A 133 -22.22 -7.67 1.20
C TYR A 133 -22.84 -8.93 0.57
N ASP A 134 -23.92 -9.42 1.15
CA ASP A 134 -24.68 -10.59 0.65
C ASP A 134 -25.57 -10.24 -0.53
N ASP A 135 -26.05 -9.00 -0.57
CA ASP A 135 -26.79 -8.50 -1.71
C ASP A 135 -25.89 -7.61 -2.58
N PRO A 136 -25.29 -8.19 -3.64
CA PRO A 136 -24.43 -7.43 -4.53
C PRO A 136 -25.22 -6.48 -5.44
N THR A 137 -26.53 -6.65 -5.60
CA THR A 137 -27.34 -5.88 -6.56
C THR A 137 -27.44 -4.41 -6.19
N THR A 138 -27.35 -4.09 -4.90
CA THR A 138 -27.40 -2.73 -4.37
C THR A 138 -26.04 -2.04 -4.31
N GLN A 139 -24.95 -2.76 -4.66
CA GLN A 139 -23.59 -2.26 -4.49
C GLN A 139 -23.05 -1.61 -5.78
N SER A 140 -22.40 -0.45 -5.63
CA SER A 140 -21.81 0.26 -6.77
C SER A 140 -20.59 -0.48 -7.35
N PRO A 141 -20.52 -0.73 -8.67
CA PRO A 141 -19.36 -1.33 -9.31
C PRO A 141 -18.07 -0.50 -9.19
N ASN A 142 -18.18 0.80 -8.96
CA ASN A 142 -17.02 1.69 -8.81
C ASN A 142 -16.32 1.51 -7.47
N SER A 143 -17.01 1.01 -6.44
CA SER A 143 -16.48 0.90 -5.08
C SER A 143 -16.45 -0.53 -4.52
N ASN A 144 -16.84 -1.53 -5.32
CA ASN A 144 -16.87 -2.92 -4.88
C ASN A 144 -16.26 -3.86 -5.91
N TYR A 145 -15.70 -4.97 -5.43
CA TYR A 145 -15.44 -6.18 -6.20
C TYR A 145 -16.62 -7.12 -6.08
N PHE A 146 -16.97 -7.78 -7.16
CA PHE A 146 -18.01 -8.79 -7.23
C PHE A 146 -17.36 -10.16 -7.36
N LEU A 147 -17.68 -11.08 -6.45
CA LEU A 147 -17.05 -12.39 -6.39
C LEU A 147 -18.06 -13.49 -6.66
N LYS A 148 -17.70 -14.39 -7.56
CA LYS A 148 -18.32 -15.70 -7.72
C LYS A 148 -17.55 -16.69 -6.87
N VAL A 149 -18.21 -17.28 -5.87
CA VAL A 149 -17.55 -18.17 -4.89
C VAL A 149 -17.89 -19.63 -5.14
N SER A 150 -16.94 -20.53 -4.86
CA SER A 150 -17.12 -21.97 -5.07
C SER A 150 -18.03 -22.61 -4.03
N SER A 151 -18.17 -22.03 -2.85
CA SER A 151 -18.99 -22.58 -1.77
C SER A 151 -19.35 -21.56 -0.68
N LYS A 152 -20.38 -21.86 0.11
CA LYS A 152 -20.75 -21.09 1.30
C LYS A 152 -19.62 -21.01 2.35
N ARG A 153 -18.73 -22.00 2.39
CA ARG A 153 -17.55 -22.00 3.29
C ARG A 153 -16.60 -20.86 2.91
N VAL A 154 -16.38 -20.64 1.62
CA VAL A 154 -15.56 -19.53 1.09
C VAL A 154 -16.14 -18.19 1.48
N THR A 155 -17.45 -17.99 1.30
CA THR A 155 -18.14 -16.78 1.75
C THR A 155 -17.93 -16.53 3.24
N LYS A 156 -18.07 -17.59 4.08
CA LYS A 156 -17.86 -17.47 5.53
C LYS A 156 -16.42 -17.07 5.85
N LYS A 157 -15.41 -17.68 5.19
CA LYS A 157 -14.00 -17.32 5.36
C LYS A 157 -13.75 -15.86 4.97
N ILE A 158 -14.22 -15.42 3.80
CA ILE A 158 -14.06 -14.02 3.35
C ILE A 158 -14.63 -13.03 4.38
N ARG A 159 -15.75 -13.33 5.02
CA ARG A 159 -16.35 -12.48 6.06
C ARG A 159 -15.49 -12.35 7.31
N THR A 160 -14.82 -13.42 7.74
CA THR A 160 -13.93 -13.35 8.90
C THR A 160 -12.73 -12.46 8.65
N LEU A 161 -12.39 -12.17 7.40
CA LEU A 161 -11.23 -11.38 6.98
C LEU A 161 -11.53 -9.88 6.78
N THR A 162 -12.76 -9.43 7.08
CA THR A 162 -13.20 -8.04 6.90
C THR A 162 -12.22 -7.03 7.52
N GLU A 163 -11.73 -7.30 8.73
CA GLU A 163 -10.80 -6.38 9.40
C GLU A 163 -9.42 -6.38 8.74
N ALA A 164 -8.87 -7.54 8.36
CA ALA A 164 -7.61 -7.63 7.64
C ALA A 164 -7.67 -6.91 6.27
N PHE A 165 -8.78 -7.04 5.55
CA PHE A 165 -9.03 -6.27 4.33
C PHE A 165 -9.03 -4.77 4.59
N ARG A 166 -9.65 -4.35 5.68
CA ARG A 166 -9.74 -2.95 6.07
C ARG A 166 -8.37 -2.39 6.45
N GLU A 167 -7.64 -3.05 7.32
CA GLU A 167 -6.28 -2.65 7.73
C GLU A 167 -5.36 -2.47 6.51
N THR A 168 -5.36 -3.45 5.59
CA THR A 168 -4.58 -3.34 4.34
C THR A 168 -5.03 -2.19 3.45
N ALA A 169 -6.34 -1.96 3.35
CA ALA A 169 -6.88 -0.86 2.58
C ALA A 169 -6.47 0.52 3.11
N PHE A 170 -6.30 0.66 4.42
CA PHE A 170 -5.85 1.91 5.04
C PHE A 170 -4.34 2.20 4.85
N ASN A 171 -3.57 1.29 4.26
CA ASN A 171 -2.22 1.58 3.78
C ASN A 171 -2.25 2.45 2.51
N THR A 172 -2.92 3.59 2.58
CA THR A 172 -3.01 4.60 1.53
C THR A 172 -2.94 6.00 2.14
N ALA A 173 -2.44 6.96 1.36
CA ALA A 173 -2.33 8.34 1.82
C ALA A 173 -3.68 9.07 1.93
N GLY A 174 -4.67 8.60 1.20
CA GLY A 174 -5.97 9.25 1.11
C GLY A 174 -7.12 8.25 1.28
N ASN A 175 -7.99 8.18 0.29
CA ASN A 175 -9.16 7.30 0.37
C ASN A 175 -8.74 5.82 0.42
N PRO A 176 -9.09 5.07 1.47
CA PRO A 176 -8.70 3.67 1.63
C PRO A 176 -9.05 2.83 0.40
N SER A 177 -8.14 1.96 0.00
CA SER A 177 -8.34 1.12 -1.18
C SER A 177 -7.66 -0.23 -1.06
N LEU A 178 -8.36 -1.27 -1.52
CA LEU A 178 -7.90 -2.66 -1.57
C LEU A 178 -7.75 -3.09 -3.03
N THR A 179 -6.62 -3.64 -3.39
CA THR A 179 -6.40 -4.22 -4.73
C THR A 179 -6.93 -5.66 -4.79
N LYS A 180 -7.13 -6.19 -6.01
CA LYS A 180 -7.51 -7.59 -6.20
C LYS A 180 -6.47 -8.55 -5.64
N GLN A 181 -5.19 -8.25 -5.83
CA GLN A 181 -4.09 -9.09 -5.36
C GLN A 181 -4.01 -9.09 -3.83
N GLU A 182 -4.16 -7.94 -3.19
CA GLU A 182 -4.21 -7.86 -1.72
C GLU A 182 -5.37 -8.69 -1.15
N LEU A 183 -6.55 -8.64 -1.78
CA LEU A 183 -7.69 -9.46 -1.35
C LEU A 183 -7.37 -10.96 -1.47
N ILE A 184 -6.76 -11.39 -2.59
CA ILE A 184 -6.35 -12.80 -2.78
C ILE A 184 -5.29 -13.19 -1.76
N ASN A 185 -4.26 -12.40 -1.57
CA ASN A 185 -3.16 -12.70 -0.66
C ASN A 185 -3.68 -12.89 0.77
N ILE A 186 -4.46 -11.94 1.27
CA ILE A 186 -5.06 -12.02 2.62
C ILE A 186 -5.94 -13.27 2.75
N TYR A 187 -6.70 -13.61 1.70
CA TYR A 187 -7.54 -14.80 1.72
C TYR A 187 -6.75 -16.11 1.78
N VAL A 188 -5.65 -16.20 1.05
CA VAL A 188 -4.84 -17.43 0.97
C VAL A 188 -3.98 -17.62 2.22
N GLU A 189 -3.44 -16.53 2.78
CA GLU A 189 -2.56 -16.55 3.97
C GLU A 189 -3.30 -16.80 5.29
N ALA A 190 -4.61 -16.65 5.32
CA ALA A 190 -5.47 -16.89 6.49
C ALA A 190 -5.95 -18.36 6.56
#